data_9afe55ade011d92f08c89704ecb032ab
#
_entry.id   9afe55ade011d92f08c89704ecb032ab
#
_cell.length_a   1.000
_cell.length_b   1.000
_cell.length_c   1.000
_cell.angle_alpha   90.00
_cell.angle_beta   90.00
_cell.angle_gamma   90.00
#
_symmetry.space_group_name_H-M   'P 1'
#
loop_
_entity.id
_entity.type
_entity.pdbx_description
1 polymer ?
#
loop_
_entity_poly.entity_id
_entity_poly.type
_entity_poly.pdbx_seq_one_letter_code
_entity_poly.pdbx_strand_id
1 'polypeptide(L)'
;MKLSVCVPTYNHEQYIGQMLDGAFMQQTSFDFEIVIGDDASTDATPDIIREYSRKRPGIIRAFLHSENQGPKEPREFAGRNNVLQLLKACKGEYVAMCEGDDYWTDPLKLQKQVDFLDQNPDFAVCHHNMEVIYEDGSPPHLFNAPDQKAVSTIEDLLEDKWFMATASWVYRNHFLTEDFAEWHAKAAAGDWAIMFQLAAKGKIGYLPDVMGVYRKHSAGLSNVHAYTNLKFLQNRKEMFRNVDEWLGGRYNATVTKTLHRYDELLAGLEKIGSSN
;
A
#
# COMPACT_ATOMS: atom_id res chain seq x y z
N MET A 1 -13.32 2.55 18.23
CA MET A 1 -12.95 1.68 17.11
C MET A 1 -11.47 1.39 17.20
N LYS A 2 -11.08 0.12 17.33
CA LYS A 2 -9.65 -0.24 17.47
C LYS A 2 -8.95 -0.25 16.11
N LEU A 3 -9.64 -0.73 15.04
CA LEU A 3 -9.02 -0.84 13.73
C LEU A 3 -10.00 -0.47 12.60
N SER A 4 -9.49 0.19 11.56
CA SER A 4 -10.17 0.38 10.27
C SER A 4 -9.43 -0.41 9.19
N VAL A 5 -10.16 -1.23 8.42
CA VAL A 5 -9.66 -1.84 7.19
C VAL A 5 -9.91 -0.86 6.05
N CYS A 6 -8.88 -0.33 5.43
CA CYS A 6 -8.95 0.63 4.33
C CYS A 6 -8.85 -0.11 2.99
N VAL A 7 -9.90 -0.03 2.18
CA VAL A 7 -10.07 -0.82 0.95
C VAL A 7 -10.31 0.10 -0.25
N PRO A 8 -9.27 0.54 -0.96
CA PRO A 8 -9.45 1.15 -2.27
C PRO A 8 -9.77 0.08 -3.32
N THR A 9 -10.73 0.38 -4.21
CA THR A 9 -11.11 -0.54 -5.29
C THR A 9 -11.55 0.20 -6.55
N TYR A 10 -11.29 -0.41 -7.72
CA TYR A 10 -11.75 0.05 -9.03
C TYR A 10 -11.76 -1.10 -10.03
N ASN A 11 -12.94 -1.47 -10.56
CA ASN A 11 -13.14 -2.57 -11.51
C ASN A 11 -12.56 -3.91 -11.00
N HIS A 12 -12.93 -4.29 -9.79
CA HIS A 12 -12.50 -5.51 -9.12
C HIS A 12 -13.65 -6.52 -8.91
N GLU A 13 -14.63 -6.60 -9.82
CA GLU A 13 -15.78 -7.52 -9.69
C GLU A 13 -15.37 -8.97 -9.48
N GLN A 14 -14.25 -9.40 -10.08
CA GLN A 14 -13.74 -10.76 -9.96
C GLN A 14 -13.05 -11.05 -8.63
N TYR A 15 -12.64 -10.03 -7.88
CA TYR A 15 -11.73 -10.13 -6.73
C TYR A 15 -12.34 -9.66 -5.43
N ILE A 16 -13.15 -8.58 -5.46
CA ILE A 16 -13.63 -7.87 -4.27
C ILE A 16 -14.42 -8.78 -3.31
N GLY A 17 -15.11 -9.79 -3.82
CA GLY A 17 -15.81 -10.79 -3.00
C GLY A 17 -14.83 -11.56 -2.11
N GLN A 18 -13.73 -12.04 -2.68
CA GLN A 18 -12.69 -12.78 -1.94
C GLN A 18 -11.97 -11.89 -0.91
N MET A 19 -11.69 -10.62 -1.25
CA MET A 19 -11.16 -9.64 -0.32
C MET A 19 -12.09 -9.48 0.89
N LEU A 20 -13.39 -9.26 0.65
CA LEU A 20 -14.39 -9.07 1.71
C LEU A 20 -14.57 -10.33 2.57
N ASP A 21 -14.54 -11.52 1.97
CA ASP A 21 -14.57 -12.80 2.71
C ASP A 21 -13.34 -12.92 3.62
N GLY A 22 -12.14 -12.56 3.12
CA GLY A 22 -10.90 -12.51 3.91
C GLY A 22 -10.96 -11.53 5.08
N ALA A 23 -11.63 -10.40 4.92
CA ALA A 23 -11.86 -9.44 6.00
C ALA A 23 -12.92 -9.94 6.99
N PHE A 24 -13.99 -10.59 6.51
CA PHE A 24 -15.07 -11.09 7.38
C PHE A 24 -14.70 -12.33 8.18
N MET A 25 -13.72 -13.12 7.75
CA MET A 25 -13.24 -14.26 8.52
C MET A 25 -12.37 -13.86 9.71
N GLN A 26 -11.96 -12.58 9.82
CA GLN A 26 -11.07 -12.15 10.89
C GLN A 26 -11.66 -12.34 12.27
N GLN A 27 -10.89 -12.96 13.17
CA GLN A 27 -11.22 -13.22 14.56
C GLN A 27 -10.38 -12.27 15.43
N THR A 28 -11.05 -11.30 16.03
CA THR A 28 -10.40 -10.27 16.85
C THR A 28 -11.09 -10.14 18.20
N SER A 29 -10.30 -9.80 19.23
CA SER A 29 -10.82 -9.44 20.56
C SER A 29 -11.31 -7.99 20.64
N PHE A 30 -11.28 -7.25 19.52
CA PHE A 30 -11.65 -5.85 19.38
C PHE A 30 -12.57 -5.62 18.19
N ASP A 31 -13.28 -4.50 18.22
CA ASP A 31 -14.13 -4.09 17.10
C ASP A 31 -13.30 -3.43 15.98
N PHE A 32 -13.67 -3.77 14.73
CA PHE A 32 -13.12 -3.14 13.55
C PHE A 32 -14.22 -2.75 12.54
N GLU A 33 -13.92 -1.80 11.68
CA GLU A 33 -14.74 -1.39 10.54
C GLU A 33 -14.00 -1.67 9.22
N ILE A 34 -14.76 -1.77 8.13
CA ILE A 34 -14.24 -1.79 6.77
C ILE A 34 -14.64 -0.48 6.09
N VAL A 35 -13.67 0.31 5.70
CA VAL A 35 -13.85 1.58 4.97
C VAL A 35 -13.46 1.32 3.52
N ILE A 36 -14.46 1.16 2.66
CA ILE A 36 -14.25 0.79 1.25
C ILE A 36 -14.61 1.95 0.33
N GLY A 37 -13.76 2.26 -0.63
CA GLY A 37 -13.99 3.28 -1.65
C GLY A 37 -13.92 2.70 -3.03
N ASP A 38 -15.05 2.72 -3.71
CA ASP A 38 -15.16 2.37 -5.12
C ASP A 38 -14.99 3.62 -5.98
N ASP A 39 -13.92 3.67 -6.77
CA ASP A 39 -13.53 4.84 -7.56
C ASP A 39 -14.30 4.94 -8.90
N ALA A 40 -15.63 4.83 -8.83
CA ALA A 40 -16.56 4.81 -9.96
C ALA A 40 -16.31 3.64 -10.92
N SER A 41 -16.31 2.43 -10.38
CA SER A 41 -16.25 1.20 -11.18
C SER A 41 -17.40 1.12 -12.18
N THR A 42 -17.09 0.54 -13.34
CA THR A 42 -18.04 0.34 -14.46
C THR A 42 -18.51 -1.12 -14.58
N ASP A 43 -17.97 -2.00 -13.75
CA ASP A 43 -18.33 -3.41 -13.63
C ASP A 43 -19.26 -3.66 -12.42
N ALA A 44 -19.44 -4.91 -11.99
CA ALA A 44 -20.31 -5.28 -10.88
C ALA A 44 -19.71 -5.00 -9.47
N THR A 45 -18.51 -4.40 -9.35
CA THR A 45 -17.86 -4.11 -8.06
C THR A 45 -18.79 -3.40 -7.07
N PRO A 46 -19.47 -2.27 -7.41
CA PRO A 46 -20.33 -1.56 -6.46
C PRO A 46 -21.55 -2.38 -6.01
N ASP A 47 -22.07 -3.27 -6.85
CA ASP A 47 -23.22 -4.12 -6.49
C ASP A 47 -22.81 -5.21 -5.51
N ILE A 48 -21.62 -5.80 -5.67
CA ILE A 48 -21.05 -6.76 -4.74
C ILE A 48 -20.82 -6.09 -3.38
N ILE A 49 -20.27 -4.88 -3.34
CA ILE A 49 -20.07 -4.12 -2.09
C ILE A 49 -21.42 -3.88 -1.38
N ARG A 50 -22.47 -3.50 -2.12
CA ARG A 50 -23.83 -3.31 -1.56
C ARG A 50 -24.39 -4.62 -0.99
N GLU A 51 -24.16 -5.74 -1.65
CA GLU A 51 -24.61 -7.04 -1.17
C GLU A 51 -23.93 -7.42 0.16
N TYR A 52 -22.60 -7.28 0.25
CA TYR A 52 -21.84 -7.55 1.48
C TYR A 52 -22.21 -6.59 2.62
N SER A 53 -22.47 -5.32 2.31
CA SER A 53 -22.93 -4.34 3.30
C SER A 53 -24.29 -4.72 3.91
N ARG A 54 -25.17 -5.33 3.11
CA ARG A 54 -26.47 -5.86 3.61
C ARG A 54 -26.32 -7.11 4.46
N LYS A 55 -25.35 -8.00 4.14
CA LYS A 55 -25.08 -9.23 4.91
C LYS A 55 -24.53 -8.93 6.32
N ARG A 56 -23.77 -7.85 6.48
CA ARG A 56 -23.17 -7.44 7.75
C ARG A 56 -23.37 -5.94 8.02
N PRO A 57 -24.59 -5.50 8.41
CA PRO A 57 -24.88 -4.12 8.67
C PRO A 57 -23.97 -3.53 9.76
N GLY A 58 -23.45 -2.33 9.52
CA GLY A 58 -22.65 -1.59 10.49
C GLY A 58 -21.14 -1.86 10.48
N ILE A 59 -20.68 -2.91 9.78
CA ILE A 59 -19.24 -3.18 9.63
C ILE A 59 -18.65 -2.43 8.43
N ILE A 60 -19.35 -2.43 7.29
CA ILE A 60 -18.88 -1.76 6.07
C ILE A 60 -19.41 -0.34 6.01
N ARG A 61 -18.49 0.60 5.79
CA ARG A 61 -18.79 1.99 5.44
C ARG A 61 -18.25 2.24 4.02
N ALA A 62 -19.17 2.20 3.05
CA ALA A 62 -18.86 2.28 1.64
C ALA A 62 -18.99 3.71 1.09
N PHE A 63 -17.97 4.14 0.34
CA PHE A 63 -17.94 5.34 -0.48
C PHE A 63 -17.97 4.91 -1.95
N LEU A 64 -19.15 4.94 -2.56
CA LEU A 64 -19.33 4.57 -3.97
C LEU A 64 -19.40 5.87 -4.78
N HIS A 65 -18.27 6.22 -5.40
CA HIS A 65 -18.16 7.46 -6.16
C HIS A 65 -18.94 7.38 -7.47
N SER A 66 -19.57 8.48 -7.88
CA SER A 66 -20.23 8.61 -9.19
C SER A 66 -19.26 8.98 -10.30
N GLU A 67 -18.08 9.52 -9.93
CA GLU A 67 -17.01 9.92 -10.83
C GLU A 67 -15.68 9.45 -10.26
N ASN A 68 -14.74 9.08 -11.15
CA ASN A 68 -13.39 8.70 -10.74
C ASN A 68 -12.69 9.89 -10.07
N GLN A 69 -12.15 9.68 -8.86
CA GLN A 69 -11.63 10.72 -7.99
C GLN A 69 -10.18 11.11 -8.31
N GLY A 70 -9.45 10.26 -8.98
CA GLY A 70 -8.04 10.48 -9.28
C GLY A 70 -7.80 10.96 -10.71
N PRO A 71 -6.61 11.49 -11.01
CA PRO A 71 -6.20 11.61 -12.39
C PRO A 71 -6.12 10.20 -13.00
N LYS A 72 -6.72 10.01 -14.19
CA LYS A 72 -6.59 8.75 -14.93
C LYS A 72 -5.21 8.63 -15.57
N GLU A 73 -4.61 9.78 -15.85
CA GLU A 73 -3.27 9.92 -16.43
C GLU A 73 -2.47 10.99 -15.67
N PRO A 74 -1.20 10.78 -15.43
CA PRO A 74 -0.47 9.52 -15.68
C PRO A 74 -0.99 8.37 -14.81
N ARG A 75 -0.99 7.14 -15.33
CA ARG A 75 -1.57 5.95 -14.67
C ARG A 75 -1.02 5.67 -13.27
N GLU A 76 0.24 6.02 -13.03
CA GLU A 76 0.90 5.89 -11.72
C GLU A 76 0.28 6.75 -10.61
N PHE A 77 -0.63 7.66 -10.95
CA PHE A 77 -1.40 8.47 -10.01
C PHE A 77 -2.86 8.01 -9.86
N ALA A 78 -3.28 7.01 -10.63
CA ALA A 78 -4.66 6.51 -10.57
C ALA A 78 -5.04 6.04 -9.16
N GLY A 79 -6.30 6.28 -8.77
CA GLY A 79 -6.83 5.86 -7.47
C GLY A 79 -6.32 6.64 -6.25
N ARG A 80 -5.32 7.55 -6.40
CA ARG A 80 -4.71 8.27 -5.27
C ARG A 80 -5.73 9.02 -4.42
N ASN A 81 -6.58 9.83 -5.05
CA ASN A 81 -7.53 10.65 -4.30
C ASN A 81 -8.56 9.80 -3.56
N ASN A 82 -8.96 8.65 -4.14
CA ASN A 82 -9.78 7.67 -3.46
C ASN A 82 -9.08 7.15 -2.19
N VAL A 83 -7.82 6.71 -2.32
CA VAL A 83 -7.02 6.27 -1.16
C VAL A 83 -6.93 7.35 -0.09
N LEU A 84 -6.59 8.60 -0.45
CA LEU A 84 -6.46 9.70 0.50
C LEU A 84 -7.78 10.03 1.22
N GLN A 85 -8.91 9.95 0.52
CA GLN A 85 -10.23 10.12 1.14
C GLN A 85 -10.54 9.00 2.14
N LEU A 86 -10.22 7.75 1.79
CA LEU A 86 -10.42 6.61 2.67
C LEU A 86 -9.56 6.69 3.92
N LEU A 87 -8.29 7.05 3.79
CA LEU A 87 -7.39 7.23 4.93
C LEU A 87 -7.94 8.26 5.93
N LYS A 88 -8.46 9.40 5.44
CA LYS A 88 -9.13 10.41 6.28
C LYS A 88 -10.43 9.90 6.90
N ALA A 89 -11.11 8.97 6.24
CA ALA A 89 -12.35 8.39 6.74
C ALA A 89 -12.12 7.31 7.80
N CYS A 90 -10.94 6.69 7.86
CA CYS A 90 -10.60 5.67 8.86
C CYS A 90 -10.58 6.25 10.28
N LYS A 91 -11.34 5.63 11.20
CA LYS A 91 -11.50 6.08 12.60
C LYS A 91 -10.79 5.19 13.60
N GLY A 92 -10.23 4.07 13.17
CA GLY A 92 -9.51 3.14 14.01
C GLY A 92 -8.24 3.76 14.60
N GLU A 93 -7.82 3.29 15.76
CA GLU A 93 -6.49 3.56 16.31
C GLU A 93 -5.40 3.02 15.38
N TYR A 94 -5.70 1.90 14.72
CA TYR A 94 -4.89 1.30 13.68
C TYR A 94 -5.62 1.31 12.33
N VAL A 95 -4.84 1.28 11.25
CA VAL A 95 -5.36 1.09 9.89
C VAL A 95 -4.66 -0.12 9.27
N ALA A 96 -5.46 -1.06 8.76
CA ALA A 96 -5.01 -2.16 7.91
C ALA A 96 -5.32 -1.82 6.46
N MET A 97 -4.33 -1.92 5.57
CA MET A 97 -4.53 -1.74 4.13
C MET A 97 -4.85 -3.07 3.46
N CYS A 98 -5.77 -3.06 2.51
CA CYS A 98 -5.99 -4.18 1.58
C CYS A 98 -6.69 -3.65 0.32
N GLU A 99 -6.03 -3.72 -0.83
CA GLU A 99 -6.66 -3.38 -2.10
C GLU A 99 -7.74 -4.40 -2.47
N GLY A 100 -8.71 -3.99 -3.29
CA GLY A 100 -9.85 -4.83 -3.65
C GLY A 100 -9.51 -6.06 -4.50
N ASP A 101 -8.30 -6.16 -5.03
CA ASP A 101 -7.76 -7.27 -5.83
C ASP A 101 -6.89 -8.26 -5.02
N ASP A 102 -6.51 -7.91 -3.78
CA ASP A 102 -5.79 -8.77 -2.84
C ASP A 102 -6.72 -9.37 -1.78
N TYR A 103 -6.24 -10.34 -1.00
CA TYR A 103 -7.05 -10.93 0.07
C TYR A 103 -6.22 -11.57 1.18
N TRP A 104 -6.81 -11.66 2.37
CA TRP A 104 -6.20 -12.32 3.52
C TRP A 104 -6.63 -13.77 3.65
N THR A 105 -5.74 -14.61 4.17
CA THR A 105 -5.92 -16.07 4.30
C THR A 105 -5.83 -16.56 5.75
N ASP A 106 -5.26 -15.76 6.66
CA ASP A 106 -5.17 -16.10 8.09
C ASP A 106 -6.26 -15.37 8.88
N PRO A 107 -7.16 -16.09 9.57
CA PRO A 107 -8.22 -15.48 10.38
C PRO A 107 -7.71 -14.68 11.58
N LEU A 108 -6.46 -14.84 11.98
CA LEU A 108 -5.85 -14.11 13.10
C LEU A 108 -4.93 -12.98 12.67
N LYS A 109 -4.87 -12.64 11.38
CA LYS A 109 -3.97 -11.63 10.84
C LYS A 109 -4.11 -10.29 11.56
N LEU A 110 -5.32 -9.77 11.70
CA LEU A 110 -5.55 -8.49 12.36
C LEU A 110 -5.20 -8.54 13.85
N GLN A 111 -5.57 -9.63 14.54
CA GLN A 111 -5.24 -9.83 15.96
C GLN A 111 -3.73 -9.84 16.17
N LYS A 112 -2.99 -10.66 15.42
CA LYS A 112 -1.53 -10.80 15.55
C LYS A 112 -0.81 -9.45 15.35
N GLN A 113 -1.21 -8.67 14.35
CA GLN A 113 -0.55 -7.40 14.04
C GLN A 113 -0.90 -6.29 15.05
N VAL A 114 -2.14 -6.25 15.54
CA VAL A 114 -2.51 -5.30 16.60
C VAL A 114 -1.81 -5.65 17.90
N ASP A 115 -1.78 -6.94 18.29
CA ASP A 115 -1.04 -7.38 19.48
C ASP A 115 0.44 -7.02 19.39
N PHE A 116 1.06 -7.20 18.22
CA PHE A 116 2.44 -6.80 17.99
C PHE A 116 2.62 -5.30 18.22
N LEU A 117 1.78 -4.46 17.63
CA LEU A 117 1.89 -3.02 17.77
C LEU A 117 1.57 -2.57 19.21
N ASP A 118 0.56 -3.13 19.87
CA ASP A 118 0.23 -2.79 21.26
C ASP A 118 1.40 -3.09 22.22
N GLN A 119 2.14 -4.19 21.97
CA GLN A 119 3.30 -4.58 22.77
C GLN A 119 4.58 -3.81 22.41
N ASN A 120 4.63 -3.17 21.26
CA ASN A 120 5.85 -2.52 20.74
C ASN A 120 5.55 -1.06 20.35
N PRO A 121 5.50 -0.12 21.32
CA PRO A 121 5.08 1.26 21.06
C PRO A 121 6.06 2.07 20.18
N ASP A 122 7.28 1.63 19.99
CA ASP A 122 8.30 2.23 19.12
C ASP A 122 8.17 1.80 17.64
N PHE A 123 7.20 0.93 17.32
CA PHE A 123 6.89 0.55 15.96
C PHE A 123 5.71 1.35 15.41
N ALA A 124 5.90 1.93 14.23
CA ALA A 124 4.86 2.65 13.49
C ALA A 124 3.99 1.72 12.66
N VAL A 125 4.60 0.68 12.11
CA VAL A 125 4.01 -0.26 11.16
C VAL A 125 4.39 -1.68 11.55
N CYS A 126 3.45 -2.61 11.29
CA CYS A 126 3.69 -4.05 11.29
C CYS A 126 3.25 -4.60 9.93
N HIS A 127 4.09 -5.39 9.26
CA HIS A 127 3.73 -6.11 8.05
C HIS A 127 4.03 -7.60 8.17
N HIS A 128 3.47 -8.39 7.23
CA HIS A 128 3.67 -9.83 7.19
C HIS A 128 4.07 -10.30 5.78
N ASN A 129 4.45 -11.57 5.65
CA ASN A 129 4.71 -12.14 4.33
C ASN A 129 3.41 -12.44 3.59
N MET A 130 3.46 -12.40 2.27
CA MET A 130 2.36 -12.73 1.38
C MET A 130 2.80 -13.71 0.30
N GLU A 131 1.87 -14.52 -0.16
CA GLU A 131 2.05 -15.28 -1.38
C GLU A 131 1.72 -14.39 -2.59
N VAL A 132 2.60 -14.34 -3.58
CA VAL A 132 2.35 -13.65 -4.86
C VAL A 132 1.83 -14.68 -5.84
N ILE A 133 0.64 -14.44 -6.41
CA ILE A 133 0.04 -15.28 -7.44
C ILE A 133 -0.14 -14.48 -8.73
N TYR A 134 -0.12 -15.19 -9.85
CA TYR A 134 -0.20 -14.62 -11.19
C TYR A 134 -1.37 -15.20 -11.97
N GLU A 135 -2.18 -14.35 -12.59
CA GLU A 135 -3.28 -14.82 -13.46
C GLU A 135 -2.82 -15.41 -14.79
N ASP A 136 -1.61 -15.09 -15.23
CA ASP A 136 -1.01 -15.65 -16.44
C ASP A 136 -0.49 -17.09 -16.27
N GLY A 137 -0.65 -17.67 -15.08
CA GLY A 137 -0.20 -19.01 -14.74
C GLY A 137 1.27 -19.13 -14.38
N SER A 138 1.98 -18.01 -14.22
CA SER A 138 3.35 -18.01 -13.69
C SER A 138 3.40 -18.61 -12.29
N PRO A 139 4.47 -19.32 -11.91
CA PRO A 139 4.57 -19.96 -10.60
C PRO A 139 4.46 -18.96 -9.45
N PRO A 140 3.69 -19.27 -8.38
CA PRO A 140 3.61 -18.42 -7.21
C PRO A 140 4.94 -18.41 -6.44
N HIS A 141 5.16 -17.35 -5.66
CA HIS A 141 6.31 -17.24 -4.78
C HIS A 141 5.97 -16.39 -3.54
N LEU A 142 6.82 -16.41 -2.54
CA LEU A 142 6.68 -15.55 -1.37
C LEU A 142 7.17 -14.14 -1.69
N PHE A 143 6.46 -13.13 -1.20
CA PHE A 143 6.84 -11.73 -1.38
C PHE A 143 8.17 -11.40 -0.70
N ASN A 144 8.33 -11.87 0.54
CA ASN A 144 9.55 -11.70 1.30
C ASN A 144 10.40 -12.98 1.28
N ALA A 145 11.70 -12.84 1.07
CA ALA A 145 12.68 -13.92 1.20
C ALA A 145 12.84 -14.35 2.67
N PRO A 146 13.37 -15.55 2.95
CA PRO A 146 13.54 -16.07 4.31
C PRO A 146 14.45 -15.22 5.22
N ASP A 147 15.33 -14.41 4.64
CA ASP A 147 16.27 -13.52 5.33
C ASP A 147 15.73 -12.09 5.54
N GLN A 148 14.41 -11.86 5.31
CA GLN A 148 13.79 -10.57 5.58
C GLN A 148 14.04 -10.16 7.04
N LYS A 149 14.52 -8.93 7.23
CA LYS A 149 14.77 -8.37 8.56
C LYS A 149 13.49 -8.33 9.39
N ALA A 150 13.58 -8.76 10.65
CA ALA A 150 12.46 -8.65 11.59
C ALA A 150 12.15 -7.17 11.97
N VAL A 151 13.14 -6.30 11.88
CA VAL A 151 13.01 -4.86 12.15
C VAL A 151 13.69 -4.09 11.03
N SER A 152 12.94 -3.18 10.42
CA SER A 152 13.43 -2.23 9.43
C SER A 152 13.19 -0.79 9.89
N THR A 153 13.87 0.15 9.25
CA THR A 153 13.77 1.59 9.55
C THR A 153 13.56 2.38 8.26
N ILE A 154 13.39 3.68 8.40
CA ILE A 154 13.30 4.58 7.24
C ILE A 154 14.56 4.51 6.34
N GLU A 155 15.73 4.18 6.89
CA GLU A 155 16.98 4.05 6.10
C GLU A 155 16.89 2.90 5.10
N ASP A 156 16.27 1.76 5.48
CA ASP A 156 16.05 0.64 4.55
C ASP A 156 15.19 1.07 3.35
N LEU A 157 14.18 1.91 3.59
CA LEU A 157 13.36 2.48 2.51
C LEU A 157 14.14 3.48 1.65
N LEU A 158 14.96 4.33 2.28
CA LEU A 158 15.78 5.33 1.59
C LEU A 158 16.88 4.71 0.72
N GLU A 159 17.24 3.43 0.95
CA GLU A 159 18.05 2.63 0.06
C GLU A 159 17.29 2.08 -1.16
N ASP A 160 16.02 2.49 -1.34
CA ASP A 160 15.10 2.02 -2.40
C ASP A 160 14.85 0.50 -2.33
N LYS A 161 14.71 -0.02 -1.13
CA LYS A 161 14.33 -1.41 -0.87
C LYS A 161 12.86 -1.46 -0.52
N TRP A 162 12.06 -2.11 -1.37
CA TRP A 162 10.65 -2.35 -1.08
C TRP A 162 10.44 -3.79 -0.67
N PHE A 163 9.97 -3.99 0.54
CA PHE A 163 9.82 -5.29 1.17
C PHE A 163 8.42 -5.52 1.76
N MET A 164 7.43 -4.70 1.39
CA MET A 164 6.09 -4.76 1.97
C MET A 164 5.02 -4.70 0.88
N ALA A 165 4.23 -5.76 0.74
CA ALA A 165 2.99 -5.66 -0.03
C ALA A 165 1.98 -4.79 0.72
N THR A 166 1.25 -3.91 0.04
CA THR A 166 0.32 -2.95 0.67
C THR A 166 -0.73 -3.67 1.52
N ALA A 167 -1.29 -4.77 1.04
CA ALA A 167 -2.27 -5.57 1.77
C ALA A 167 -1.72 -6.27 3.03
N SER A 168 -0.39 -6.21 3.27
CA SER A 168 0.22 -6.77 4.48
C SER A 168 0.27 -5.81 5.66
N TRP A 169 0.00 -4.50 5.48
CA TRP A 169 0.25 -3.49 6.51
C TRP A 169 -0.85 -3.39 7.55
N VAL A 170 -0.41 -3.14 8.80
CA VAL A 170 -1.18 -2.47 9.84
C VAL A 170 -0.28 -1.37 10.43
N TYR A 171 -0.81 -0.18 10.59
CA TYR A 171 -0.05 0.95 11.12
C TYR A 171 -0.86 1.78 12.11
N ARG A 172 -0.17 2.61 12.92
CA ARG A 172 -0.78 3.55 13.86
C ARG A 172 -1.38 4.72 13.12
N ASN A 173 -2.70 4.87 13.17
CA ASN A 173 -3.43 5.88 12.39
C ASN A 173 -2.98 7.32 12.71
N HIS A 174 -2.73 7.63 13.99
CA HIS A 174 -2.32 8.97 14.41
C HIS A 174 -0.91 9.39 13.93
N PHE A 175 -0.13 8.48 13.33
CA PHE A 175 1.16 8.81 12.71
C PHE A 175 1.02 9.35 11.30
N LEU A 176 -0.08 9.01 10.63
CA LEU A 176 -0.43 9.58 9.35
C LEU A 176 -1.36 10.79 9.61
N THR A 177 -0.76 11.98 9.71
CA THR A 177 -1.51 13.22 9.98
C THR A 177 -2.26 13.70 8.73
N GLU A 178 -3.33 14.49 8.93
CA GLU A 178 -4.16 15.03 7.82
C GLU A 178 -3.35 15.92 6.86
N ASP A 179 -2.30 16.55 7.35
CA ASP A 179 -1.36 17.32 6.56
C ASP A 179 -0.36 16.39 5.87
N PHE A 180 -0.82 15.70 4.82
CA PHE A 180 0.11 15.02 3.92
C PHE A 180 1.13 16.03 3.42
N ALA A 181 2.41 15.70 3.54
CA ALA A 181 3.47 16.54 3.04
C ALA A 181 3.21 16.90 1.57
N GLU A 182 3.49 18.14 1.17
CA GLU A 182 3.18 18.65 -0.18
C GLU A 182 3.76 17.76 -1.29
N TRP A 183 4.93 17.17 -1.05
CA TRP A 183 5.58 16.25 -1.99
C TRP A 183 4.81 14.93 -2.18
N HIS A 184 4.02 14.49 -1.19
CA HIS A 184 3.22 13.28 -1.29
C HIS A 184 2.24 13.33 -2.46
N ALA A 185 1.61 14.48 -2.69
CA ALA A 185 0.69 14.65 -3.82
C ALA A 185 1.38 14.52 -5.18
N LYS A 186 2.70 14.68 -5.24
CA LYS A 186 3.52 14.64 -6.47
C LYS A 186 4.26 13.30 -6.65
N ALA A 187 4.28 12.42 -5.63
CA ALA A 187 5.00 11.16 -5.71
C ALA A 187 4.28 10.14 -6.59
N ALA A 188 4.93 9.52 -7.57
CA ALA A 188 4.34 8.52 -8.45
C ALA A 188 3.89 7.25 -7.70
N ALA A 189 4.56 6.89 -6.62
CA ALA A 189 4.24 5.74 -5.78
C ALA A 189 3.62 6.22 -4.46
N GLY A 190 2.29 6.22 -4.37
CA GLY A 190 1.56 6.71 -3.20
C GLY A 190 1.79 5.87 -1.94
N ASP A 191 1.93 4.57 -2.07
CA ASP A 191 2.29 3.61 -1.02
C ASP A 191 3.66 3.93 -0.38
N TRP A 192 4.68 4.23 -1.18
CA TRP A 192 5.98 4.66 -0.68
C TRP A 192 5.89 5.96 0.10
N ALA A 193 5.13 6.92 -0.41
CA ALA A 193 4.98 8.22 0.23
C ALA A 193 4.30 8.10 1.60
N ILE A 194 3.29 7.23 1.73
CA ILE A 194 2.65 6.90 3.01
C ILE A 194 3.68 6.25 3.94
N MET A 195 4.44 5.27 3.44
CA MET A 195 5.37 4.51 4.24
C MET A 195 6.53 5.36 4.76
N PHE A 196 7.07 6.31 3.97
CA PHE A 196 8.07 7.25 4.46
C PHE A 196 7.57 8.09 5.64
N GLN A 197 6.31 8.55 5.59
CA GLN A 197 5.74 9.33 6.69
C GLN A 197 5.60 8.49 7.96
N LEU A 198 5.17 7.24 7.83
CA LEU A 198 5.05 6.31 8.96
C LEU A 198 6.41 5.93 9.52
N ALA A 199 7.37 5.55 8.67
CA ALA A 199 8.72 5.16 9.07
C ALA A 199 9.53 6.30 9.70
N ALA A 200 9.18 7.56 9.40
CA ALA A 200 9.75 8.72 10.09
C ALA A 200 9.30 8.84 11.55
N LYS A 201 8.23 8.15 11.95
CA LYS A 201 7.66 8.18 13.32
C LYS A 201 8.02 6.96 14.16
N GLY A 202 8.46 5.86 13.55
CA GLY A 202 8.82 4.65 14.28
C GLY A 202 9.36 3.55 13.38
N LYS A 203 9.72 2.42 13.98
CA LYS A 203 10.24 1.26 13.30
C LYS A 203 9.16 0.53 12.49
N ILE A 204 9.60 -0.35 11.60
CA ILE A 204 8.77 -1.25 10.81
C ILE A 204 9.04 -2.67 11.28
N GLY A 205 8.00 -3.36 11.78
CA GLY A 205 8.08 -4.74 12.26
C GLY A 205 7.64 -5.73 11.19
N TYR A 206 8.29 -6.89 11.14
CA TYR A 206 7.95 -7.98 10.23
C TYR A 206 7.54 -9.23 10.99
N LEU A 207 6.37 -9.79 10.63
CA LEU A 207 5.91 -11.11 11.03
C LEU A 207 6.14 -12.08 9.86
N PRO A 208 6.84 -13.21 10.05
CA PRO A 208 7.17 -14.13 8.94
C PRO A 208 5.98 -14.96 8.45
N ASP A 209 4.85 -14.92 9.15
CA ASP A 209 3.63 -15.62 8.76
C ASP A 209 3.16 -15.19 7.38
N VAL A 210 2.75 -16.15 6.53
CA VAL A 210 2.08 -15.87 5.26
C VAL A 210 0.59 -15.73 5.54
N MET A 211 0.08 -14.49 5.60
CA MET A 211 -1.29 -14.21 6.04
C MET A 211 -2.18 -13.62 4.95
N GLY A 212 -1.71 -13.58 3.70
CA GLY A 212 -2.49 -13.07 2.59
C GLY A 212 -1.86 -13.39 1.24
N VAL A 213 -2.60 -13.06 0.20
CA VAL A 213 -2.23 -13.26 -1.20
C VAL A 213 -2.21 -11.92 -1.92
N TYR A 214 -1.11 -11.65 -2.60
CA TYR A 214 -0.91 -10.52 -3.50
C TYR A 214 -1.11 -10.98 -4.94
N ARG A 215 -2.11 -10.41 -5.62
CA ARG A 215 -2.48 -10.83 -6.95
C ARG A 215 -1.80 -9.98 -8.03
N LYS A 216 -1.22 -10.64 -9.02
CA LYS A 216 -0.69 -10.03 -10.24
C LYS A 216 -1.61 -10.36 -11.41
N HIS A 217 -2.26 -9.33 -11.96
CA HIS A 217 -3.19 -9.46 -13.09
C HIS A 217 -2.97 -8.31 -14.09
N SER A 218 -3.43 -8.47 -15.33
CA SER A 218 -3.14 -7.55 -16.45
C SER A 218 -3.61 -6.10 -16.21
N ALA A 219 -4.69 -5.90 -15.45
CA ALA A 219 -5.22 -4.58 -15.11
C ALA A 219 -4.51 -3.93 -13.92
N GLY A 220 -3.70 -4.67 -13.14
CA GLY A 220 -3.03 -4.19 -11.93
C GLY A 220 -2.02 -3.07 -12.21
N LEU A 221 -1.96 -2.09 -11.31
CA LEU A 221 -1.03 -0.94 -11.42
C LEU A 221 0.44 -1.37 -11.29
N SER A 222 0.72 -2.43 -10.55
CA SER A 222 2.07 -2.96 -10.31
C SER A 222 2.72 -3.62 -11.54
N ASN A 223 1.97 -3.83 -12.63
CA ASN A 223 2.50 -4.35 -13.90
C ASN A 223 3.09 -3.25 -14.79
N VAL A 224 3.01 -1.99 -14.39
CA VAL A 224 3.71 -0.90 -15.09
C VAL A 224 5.21 -1.17 -14.98
N HIS A 225 5.89 -1.23 -16.14
CA HIS A 225 7.36 -1.41 -16.21
C HIS A 225 8.06 -0.16 -15.65
N ALA A 226 8.01 -0.02 -14.33
CA ALA A 226 8.44 1.18 -13.62
C ALA A 226 9.91 1.55 -13.95
N TYR A 227 10.79 0.53 -14.02
CA TYR A 227 12.23 0.75 -14.27
C TYR A 227 12.59 0.95 -15.74
N THR A 228 11.63 0.92 -16.66
CA THR A 228 11.81 1.27 -18.09
C THR A 228 11.11 2.55 -18.48
N ASN A 229 10.39 3.20 -17.56
CA ASN A 229 9.67 4.45 -17.78
C ASN A 229 10.48 5.64 -17.24
N LEU A 230 11.04 6.44 -18.14
CA LEU A 230 11.85 7.61 -17.80
C LEU A 230 11.13 8.58 -16.84
N LYS A 231 9.86 8.90 -17.12
CA LYS A 231 9.07 9.83 -16.29
C LYS A 231 8.85 9.27 -14.89
N PHE A 232 8.56 7.98 -14.78
CA PHE A 232 8.40 7.32 -13.49
C PHE A 232 9.70 7.37 -12.68
N LEU A 233 10.85 7.03 -13.30
CA LEU A 233 12.16 7.09 -12.62
C LEU A 233 12.54 8.51 -12.20
N GLN A 234 12.27 9.51 -13.05
CA GLN A 234 12.50 10.92 -12.71
C GLN A 234 11.64 11.35 -11.52
N ASN A 235 10.35 11.01 -11.52
CA ASN A 235 9.45 11.30 -10.41
C ASN A 235 9.89 10.59 -9.13
N ARG A 236 10.30 9.33 -9.23
CA ARG A 236 10.79 8.56 -8.10
C ARG A 236 12.06 9.14 -7.50
N LYS A 237 13.02 9.53 -8.35
CA LYS A 237 14.23 10.23 -7.92
C LYS A 237 13.88 11.54 -7.18
N GLU A 238 12.93 12.31 -7.69
CA GLU A 238 12.47 13.55 -7.06
C GLU A 238 11.78 13.26 -5.71
N MET A 239 11.03 12.19 -5.60
CA MET A 239 10.42 11.76 -4.33
C MET A 239 11.49 11.54 -3.25
N PHE A 240 12.59 10.82 -3.54
CA PHE A 240 13.68 10.61 -2.57
C PHE A 240 14.33 11.93 -2.15
N ARG A 241 14.53 12.89 -3.08
CA ARG A 241 15.06 14.22 -2.76
C ARG A 241 14.12 14.96 -1.81
N ASN A 242 12.83 15.01 -2.14
CA ASN A 242 11.83 15.69 -1.33
C ASN A 242 11.69 15.07 0.08
N VAL A 243 11.82 13.75 0.20
CA VAL A 243 11.81 13.05 1.49
C VAL A 243 13.02 13.46 2.33
N ASP A 244 14.23 13.52 1.76
CA ASP A 244 15.44 13.94 2.49
C ASP A 244 15.34 15.40 2.96
N GLU A 245 14.85 16.31 2.12
CA GLU A 245 14.57 17.70 2.49
C GLU A 245 13.55 17.78 3.64
N TRP A 246 12.44 17.04 3.53
CA TRP A 246 11.42 16.96 4.58
C TRP A 246 11.97 16.42 5.90
N LEU A 247 12.93 15.50 5.85
CA LEU A 247 13.64 14.95 7.02
C LEU A 247 14.78 15.84 7.52
N GLY A 248 14.96 17.04 6.93
CA GLY A 248 15.99 18.01 7.30
C GLY A 248 17.41 17.57 6.92
N GLY A 249 17.58 16.76 5.88
CA GLY A 249 18.86 16.27 5.39
C GLY A 249 19.55 15.24 6.28
N ARG A 250 18.83 14.69 7.26
CA ARG A 250 19.38 13.72 8.24
C ARG A 250 19.99 12.48 7.58
N TYR A 251 19.45 12.07 6.44
CA TYR A 251 19.83 10.84 5.73
C TYR A 251 20.52 11.13 4.39
N ASN A 252 21.03 12.35 4.23
CA ASN A 252 21.62 12.83 2.96
C ASN A 252 22.65 11.86 2.36
N ALA A 253 23.50 11.23 3.15
CA ALA A 253 24.49 10.27 2.67
C ALA A 253 23.86 9.04 2.01
N THR A 254 22.78 8.50 2.60
CA THR A 254 22.02 7.35 2.04
C THR A 254 21.27 7.76 0.80
N VAL A 255 20.55 8.89 0.87
CA VAL A 255 19.77 9.41 -0.26
C VAL A 255 20.67 9.76 -1.45
N THR A 256 21.83 10.37 -1.24
CA THR A 256 22.79 10.67 -2.32
C THR A 256 23.19 9.42 -3.09
N LYS A 257 23.46 8.29 -2.41
CA LYS A 257 23.75 7.01 -3.07
C LYS A 257 22.57 6.51 -3.92
N THR A 258 21.37 6.61 -3.37
CA THR A 258 20.14 6.25 -4.07
C THR A 258 19.91 7.13 -5.30
N LEU A 259 20.07 8.44 -5.18
CA LEU A 259 19.96 9.38 -6.30
C LEU A 259 20.98 9.09 -7.40
N HIS A 260 22.23 8.78 -7.03
CA HIS A 260 23.27 8.41 -8.01
C HIS A 260 22.89 7.16 -8.81
N ARG A 261 22.34 6.13 -8.15
CA ARG A 261 21.83 4.94 -8.86
C ARG A 261 20.71 5.28 -9.84
N TYR A 262 19.80 6.21 -9.49
CA TYR A 262 18.78 6.70 -10.42
C TYR A 262 19.38 7.46 -11.62
N ASP A 263 20.44 8.22 -11.41
CA ASP A 263 21.17 8.90 -12.51
C ASP A 263 21.76 7.90 -13.49
N GLU A 264 22.35 6.81 -13.00
CA GLU A 264 22.88 5.73 -13.84
C GLU A 264 21.77 5.03 -14.63
N LEU A 265 20.63 4.72 -14.00
CA LEU A 265 19.46 4.11 -14.66
C LEU A 265 18.91 5.02 -15.77
N LEU A 266 18.72 6.29 -15.49
CA LEU A 266 18.21 7.28 -16.44
C LEU A 266 19.15 7.42 -17.63
N ALA A 267 20.44 7.57 -17.39
CA ALA A 267 21.46 7.67 -18.46
C ALA A 267 21.51 6.40 -19.33
N GLY A 268 21.28 5.23 -18.74
CA GLY A 268 21.18 3.95 -19.46
C GLY A 268 20.00 3.91 -20.44
N LEU A 269 18.82 4.36 -19.99
CA LEU A 269 17.61 4.37 -20.82
C LEU A 269 17.68 5.41 -21.95
N GLU A 270 18.26 6.60 -21.71
CA GLU A 270 18.45 7.64 -22.73
C GLU A 270 19.36 7.16 -23.87
N LYS A 271 20.42 6.40 -23.56
CA LYS A 271 21.30 5.79 -24.57
C LYS A 271 20.56 4.78 -25.45
N ILE A 272 19.70 3.95 -24.86
CA ILE A 272 18.90 2.96 -25.61
C ILE A 272 17.89 3.66 -26.52
N GLY A 273 17.22 4.72 -26.03
CA GLY A 273 16.26 5.50 -26.82
C GLY A 273 16.88 6.31 -27.95
N SER A 274 18.18 6.67 -27.87
CA SER A 274 18.90 7.39 -28.91
C SER A 274 19.53 6.48 -29.98
N SER A 275 19.50 5.15 -29.76
CA SER A 275 20.07 4.14 -30.66
C SER A 275 19.03 3.45 -31.54
N ASN A 276 17.74 3.81 -31.40
CA ASN A 276 16.61 3.39 -32.22
C ASN A 276 16.03 4.59 -32.99
#